data_ce5b16e65f8b185d3ba7f0259921798f
#
_entry.id   ce5b16e65f8b185d3ba7f0259921798f
#
_cell.length_a   1.000
_cell.length_b   1.000
_cell.length_c   1.000
_cell.angle_alpha   90.00
_cell.angle_beta   90.00
_cell.angle_gamma   90.00
#
_symmetry.space_group_name_H-M   'P 1'
#
loop_
_entity.id
_entity.type
_entity.pdbx_description
1 polymer ?
#
loop_
_entity_poly.entity_id
_entity_poly.type
_entity_poly.pdbx_seq_one_letter_code
_entity_poly.pdbx_strand_id
1 'polypeptide(L)'
;MTDASEPAFDWAETDHLDAARARLLAAALPDVAFDGWSERTLANAIATSGVDAGLARLAFPRGALDMALYFHDDADRRMVEALATAPLEQMRMRERVTFAVRKRLELVAQDREAVRRGVSLFALPIHAAEGARAVWRTADMIWTTL
;
A
#
# COMPACT_ATOMS: atom_id res chain seq x y z
N MET A 1 -22.04 -38.53 9.40
CA MET A 1 -22.46 -37.10 9.40
C MET A 1 -21.26 -36.33 9.87
N THR A 2 -20.43 -35.91 8.90
CA THR A 2 -19.15 -35.24 9.12
C THR A 2 -19.45 -33.75 9.23
N ASP A 3 -19.36 -33.23 10.45
CA ASP A 3 -19.41 -31.82 10.74
C ASP A 3 -18.09 -31.19 10.21
N ALA A 4 -18.15 -30.63 9.03
CA ALA A 4 -17.08 -29.81 8.49
C ALA A 4 -17.29 -28.40 9.03
N SER A 5 -16.81 -28.17 10.26
CA SER A 5 -16.64 -26.83 10.78
C SER A 5 -15.66 -26.10 9.87
N GLU A 6 -16.16 -25.20 9.00
CA GLU A 6 -15.33 -24.22 8.34
C GLU A 6 -14.49 -23.48 9.40
N PRO A 7 -13.18 -23.33 9.21
CA PRO A 7 -12.37 -22.56 10.13
C PRO A 7 -12.94 -21.15 10.17
N ALA A 8 -13.38 -20.71 11.34
CA ALA A 8 -13.81 -19.35 11.56
C ALA A 8 -12.65 -18.41 11.16
N PHE A 9 -12.92 -17.46 10.26
CA PHE A 9 -11.94 -16.46 9.84
C PHE A 9 -11.48 -15.68 11.08
N ASP A 10 -10.20 -15.76 11.41
CA ASP A 10 -9.64 -15.09 12.58
C ASP A 10 -9.28 -13.64 12.26
N TRP A 11 -10.14 -12.71 12.63
CA TRP A 11 -9.95 -11.27 12.48
C TRP A 11 -8.70 -10.76 13.20
N ALA A 12 -8.33 -11.39 14.32
CA ALA A 12 -7.15 -10.99 15.08
C ALA A 12 -5.85 -11.26 14.29
N GLU A 13 -5.80 -12.34 13.50
CA GLU A 13 -4.66 -12.66 12.64
C GLU A 13 -4.52 -11.62 11.51
N THR A 14 -5.63 -11.14 10.94
CA THR A 14 -5.63 -10.08 9.91
C THR A 14 -5.10 -8.77 10.47
N ASP A 15 -5.54 -8.38 11.67
CA ASP A 15 -5.08 -7.16 12.34
C ASP A 15 -3.57 -7.22 12.63
N HIS A 16 -3.05 -8.38 13.02
CA HIS A 16 -1.62 -8.58 13.25
C HIS A 16 -0.79 -8.46 11.97
N LEU A 17 -1.28 -9.00 10.86
CA LEU A 17 -0.61 -8.87 9.55
C LEU A 17 -0.60 -7.42 9.07
N ASP A 18 -1.70 -6.70 9.21
CA ASP A 18 -1.78 -5.30 8.79
C ASP A 18 -0.89 -4.40 9.66
N ALA A 19 -0.85 -4.65 10.96
CA ALA A 19 0.08 -3.97 11.86
C ALA A 19 1.54 -4.27 11.50
N ALA A 20 1.87 -5.51 11.16
CA ALA A 20 3.22 -5.89 10.73
C ALA A 20 3.60 -5.22 9.41
N ARG A 21 2.70 -5.18 8.42
CA ARG A 21 2.90 -4.46 7.14
C ARG A 21 3.20 -2.98 7.36
N ALA A 22 2.40 -2.31 8.19
CA ALA A 22 2.58 -0.90 8.50
C ALA A 22 3.93 -0.62 9.17
N ARG A 23 4.34 -1.46 10.13
CA ARG A 23 5.64 -1.33 10.83
C ARG A 23 6.81 -1.58 9.90
N LEU A 24 6.75 -2.60 9.05
CA LEU A 24 7.77 -2.92 8.07
C LEU A 24 7.92 -1.80 7.05
N LEU A 25 6.81 -1.28 6.53
CA LEU A 25 6.83 -0.16 5.59
C LEU A 25 7.46 1.08 6.23
N ALA A 26 7.05 1.45 7.44
CA ALA A 26 7.62 2.61 8.14
C ALA A 26 9.13 2.49 8.36
N ALA A 27 9.62 1.28 8.69
CA ALA A 27 11.04 1.00 8.84
C ALA A 27 11.81 1.01 7.50
N ALA A 28 11.15 0.62 6.40
CA ALA A 28 11.77 0.54 5.07
C ALA A 28 11.90 1.90 4.36
N LEU A 29 10.95 2.81 4.54
CA LEU A 29 10.86 4.06 3.77
C LEU A 29 12.14 4.89 3.74
N PRO A 30 12.90 5.07 4.83
CA PRO A 30 14.18 5.78 4.80
C PRO A 30 15.20 5.14 3.85
N ASP A 31 15.24 3.80 3.79
CA ASP A 31 16.19 3.05 2.97
C ASP A 31 15.75 2.99 1.50
N VAL A 32 14.44 3.00 1.24
CA VAL A 32 13.88 2.98 -0.13
C VAL A 32 14.42 4.13 -0.98
N ALA A 33 14.65 5.30 -0.40
CA ALA A 33 15.20 6.44 -1.11
C ALA A 33 16.57 6.14 -1.73
N PHE A 34 17.38 5.30 -1.09
CA PHE A 34 18.73 4.95 -1.50
C PHE A 34 18.81 3.60 -2.25
N ASP A 35 18.29 2.56 -1.61
CA ASP A 35 18.39 1.17 -2.08
C ASP A 35 17.18 0.73 -2.93
N GLY A 36 16.14 1.56 -3.06
CA GLY A 36 14.91 1.25 -3.76
C GLY A 36 14.06 0.19 -3.06
N TRP A 37 13.05 -0.29 -3.75
CA TRP A 37 12.23 -1.42 -3.32
C TRP A 37 12.98 -2.72 -3.60
N SER A 38 13.82 -3.11 -2.67
CA SER A 38 14.74 -4.25 -2.83
C SER A 38 14.64 -5.21 -1.64
N GLU A 39 15.12 -6.45 -1.85
CA GLU A 39 15.18 -7.44 -0.77
C GLU A 39 16.12 -6.98 0.37
N ARG A 40 17.13 -6.19 0.05
CA ARG A 40 18.01 -5.59 1.05
C ARG A 40 17.25 -4.59 1.93
N THR A 41 16.44 -3.73 1.33
CA THR A 41 15.58 -2.78 2.06
C THR A 41 14.61 -3.53 2.98
N LEU A 42 13.99 -4.60 2.48
CA LEU A 42 13.10 -5.43 3.30
C LEU A 42 13.85 -6.12 4.44
N ALA A 43 15.03 -6.68 4.19
CA ALA A 43 15.84 -7.31 5.23
C ALA A 43 16.25 -6.32 6.34
N ASN A 44 16.63 -5.10 5.99
CA ASN A 44 16.92 -4.03 6.95
C ASN A 44 15.67 -3.64 7.76
N ALA A 45 14.52 -3.53 7.08
CA ALA A 45 13.26 -3.24 7.75
C ALA A 45 12.88 -4.34 8.76
N ILE A 46 13.06 -5.61 8.43
CA ILE A 46 12.84 -6.73 9.36
C ILE A 46 13.76 -6.60 10.58
N ALA A 47 15.06 -6.32 10.36
CA ALA A 47 16.04 -6.19 11.43
C ALA A 47 15.74 -5.02 12.38
N THR A 48 15.17 -3.92 11.89
CA THR A 48 14.96 -2.68 12.65
C THR A 48 13.56 -2.49 13.19
N SER A 49 12.53 -3.11 12.58
CA SER A 49 11.13 -2.92 12.96
C SER A 49 10.70 -3.70 14.21
N GLY A 50 11.45 -4.72 14.60
CA GLY A 50 11.05 -5.67 15.65
C GLY A 50 9.93 -6.63 15.21
N VAL A 51 9.60 -6.69 13.91
CA VAL A 51 8.67 -7.68 13.36
C VAL A 51 9.40 -9.00 13.19
N ASP A 52 8.77 -10.10 13.66
CA ASP A 52 9.32 -11.44 13.46
C ASP A 52 9.50 -11.78 11.98
N ALA A 53 10.61 -12.45 11.64
CA ALA A 53 10.93 -12.80 10.25
C ALA A 53 9.88 -13.71 9.60
N GLY A 54 9.26 -14.61 10.38
CA GLY A 54 8.17 -15.46 9.93
C GLY A 54 6.92 -14.65 9.58
N LEU A 55 6.55 -13.72 10.45
CA LEU A 55 5.44 -12.80 10.24
C LEU A 55 5.70 -11.87 9.04
N ALA A 56 6.93 -11.39 8.87
CA ALA A 56 7.31 -10.57 7.72
C ALA A 56 7.14 -11.31 6.38
N ARG A 57 7.46 -12.60 6.34
CA ARG A 57 7.23 -13.44 5.15
C ARG A 57 5.75 -13.67 4.84
N LEU A 58 4.92 -13.76 5.87
CA LEU A 58 3.46 -13.83 5.71
C LEU A 58 2.89 -12.48 5.26
N ALA A 59 3.43 -11.38 5.79
CA ALA A 59 3.01 -10.02 5.44
C ALA A 59 3.32 -9.67 3.97
N PHE A 60 4.50 -10.06 3.50
CA PHE A 60 4.99 -9.79 2.14
C PHE A 60 5.55 -11.06 1.47
N PRO A 61 4.67 -11.98 0.99
CA PRO A 61 5.10 -13.26 0.42
C PRO A 61 6.04 -13.13 -0.78
N ARG A 62 5.87 -12.10 -1.60
CA ARG A 62 6.73 -11.77 -2.74
C ARG A 62 7.79 -10.72 -2.40
N GLY A 63 8.06 -10.50 -1.11
CA GLY A 63 9.12 -9.63 -0.62
C GLY A 63 8.90 -8.14 -0.94
N ALA A 64 9.94 -7.50 -1.45
CA ALA A 64 9.95 -6.07 -1.73
C ALA A 64 8.87 -5.63 -2.74
N LEU A 65 8.49 -6.49 -3.67
CA LEU A 65 7.39 -6.21 -4.61
C LEU A 65 6.07 -5.99 -3.87
N ASP A 66 5.75 -6.88 -2.94
CA ASP A 66 4.52 -6.75 -2.13
C ASP A 66 4.57 -5.54 -1.20
N MET A 67 5.75 -5.20 -0.68
CA MET A 67 5.94 -4.00 0.13
C MET A 67 5.72 -2.72 -0.69
N ALA A 68 6.19 -2.67 -1.94
CA ALA A 68 5.95 -1.55 -2.86
C ALA A 68 4.45 -1.41 -3.21
N LEU A 69 3.77 -2.52 -3.46
CA LEU A 69 2.31 -2.54 -3.69
C LEU A 69 1.55 -2.08 -2.45
N TYR A 70 1.96 -2.53 -1.27
CA TYR A 70 1.35 -2.11 -0.01
C TYR A 70 1.51 -0.60 0.23
N PHE A 71 2.67 -0.02 -0.08
CA PHE A 71 2.87 1.44 -0.03
C PHE A 71 1.87 2.18 -0.92
N HIS A 72 1.64 1.67 -2.13
CA HIS A 72 0.68 2.24 -3.06
C HIS A 72 -0.76 2.14 -2.52
N ASP A 73 -1.15 0.94 -2.06
CA ASP A 73 -2.48 0.66 -1.52
C ASP A 73 -2.76 1.42 -0.21
N ASP A 74 -1.75 1.61 0.64
CA ASP A 74 -1.85 2.42 1.87
C ASP A 74 -2.19 3.88 1.56
N ALA A 75 -1.55 4.44 0.56
CA ALA A 75 -1.84 5.81 0.15
C ALA A 75 -3.25 5.95 -0.48
N ASP A 76 -3.73 4.92 -1.17
CA ASP A 76 -5.10 4.87 -1.69
C ASP A 76 -6.12 4.80 -0.55
N ARG A 77 -5.89 3.96 0.45
CA ARG A 77 -6.74 3.86 1.64
C ARG A 77 -6.82 5.20 2.38
N ARG A 78 -5.68 5.84 2.63
CA ARG A 78 -5.61 7.15 3.27
C ARG A 78 -6.31 8.25 2.45
N MET A 79 -6.28 8.15 1.13
CA MET A 79 -7.05 9.04 0.26
C MET A 79 -8.55 8.85 0.48
N VAL A 80 -9.05 7.62 0.48
CA VAL A 80 -10.48 7.33 0.72
C VAL A 80 -10.93 7.84 2.09
N GLU A 81 -10.13 7.63 3.14
CA GLU A 81 -10.39 8.16 4.48
C GLU A 81 -10.50 9.70 4.48
N ALA A 82 -9.60 10.37 3.76
CA ALA A 82 -9.64 11.83 3.64
C ALA A 82 -10.87 12.32 2.83
N LEU A 83 -11.28 11.58 1.80
CA LEU A 83 -12.48 11.90 1.03
C LEU A 83 -13.75 11.76 1.85
N ALA A 84 -13.81 10.79 2.75
CA ALA A 84 -14.97 10.56 3.63
C ALA A 84 -15.29 11.76 4.55
N THR A 85 -14.30 12.59 4.85
CA THR A 85 -14.45 13.78 5.70
C THR A 85 -14.49 15.10 4.91
N ALA A 86 -14.34 15.04 3.59
CA ALA A 86 -14.32 16.22 2.73
C ALA A 86 -15.73 16.66 2.35
N PRO A 87 -15.96 17.99 2.14
CA PRO A 87 -17.28 18.54 1.79
C PRO A 87 -17.61 18.30 0.29
N LEU A 88 -17.59 17.04 -0.14
CA LEU A 88 -17.74 16.68 -1.57
C LEU A 88 -19.10 17.09 -2.14
N GLU A 89 -20.14 17.13 -1.34
CA GLU A 89 -21.49 17.52 -1.77
C GLU A 89 -21.54 18.96 -2.31
N GLN A 90 -20.64 19.83 -1.86
CA GLN A 90 -20.54 21.23 -2.28
C GLN A 90 -19.72 21.40 -3.56
N MET A 91 -19.11 20.32 -4.07
CA MET A 91 -18.22 20.33 -5.22
C MET A 91 -18.90 19.72 -6.44
N ARG A 92 -18.60 20.29 -7.63
CA ARG A 92 -18.95 19.68 -8.91
C ARG A 92 -18.09 18.41 -9.12
N MET A 93 -18.56 17.46 -9.92
CA MET A 93 -17.84 16.19 -10.15
C MET A 93 -16.36 16.41 -10.55
N ARG A 94 -16.08 17.35 -11.44
CA ARG A 94 -14.71 17.68 -11.85
C ARG A 94 -13.84 18.15 -10.67
N GLU A 95 -14.43 18.92 -9.76
CA GLU A 95 -13.73 19.45 -8.58
C GLU A 95 -13.46 18.32 -7.58
N ARG A 96 -14.40 17.39 -7.41
CA ARG A 96 -14.22 16.19 -6.58
C ARG A 96 -13.07 15.32 -7.08
N VAL A 97 -13.02 15.04 -8.39
CA VAL A 97 -11.92 14.28 -9.00
C VAL A 97 -10.59 14.99 -8.80
N THR A 98 -10.53 16.30 -9.07
CA THR A 98 -9.31 17.10 -8.86
C THR A 98 -8.88 17.08 -7.40
N PHE A 99 -9.81 17.19 -6.47
CA PHE A 99 -9.54 17.11 -5.03
C PHE A 99 -8.97 15.73 -4.63
N ALA A 100 -9.60 14.64 -5.10
CA ALA A 100 -9.13 13.29 -4.82
C ALA A 100 -7.70 13.03 -5.31
N VAL A 101 -7.41 13.38 -6.57
CA VAL A 101 -6.07 13.22 -7.16
C VAL A 101 -5.05 14.08 -6.41
N ARG A 102 -5.37 15.34 -6.13
CA ARG A 102 -4.48 16.22 -5.36
C ARG A 102 -4.21 15.65 -3.98
N LYS A 103 -5.24 15.19 -3.27
CA LYS A 103 -5.10 14.58 -1.95
C LYS A 103 -4.20 13.35 -1.97
N ARG A 104 -4.37 12.49 -2.98
CA ARG A 104 -3.52 11.31 -3.18
C ARG A 104 -2.05 11.69 -3.33
N LEU A 105 -1.74 12.74 -4.09
CA LEU A 105 -0.38 13.23 -4.29
C LEU A 105 0.20 13.87 -3.02
N GLU A 106 -0.59 14.65 -2.28
CA GLU A 106 -0.20 15.27 -1.02
C GLU A 106 0.20 14.21 0.03
N LEU A 107 -0.55 13.11 0.11
CA LEU A 107 -0.29 12.02 1.07
C LEU A 107 1.07 11.33 0.88
N VAL A 108 1.64 11.38 -0.32
CA VAL A 108 2.94 10.78 -0.62
C VAL A 108 4.02 11.84 -0.91
N ALA A 109 3.72 13.10 -0.67
CA ALA A 109 4.62 14.20 -1.04
C ALA A 109 5.98 14.16 -0.30
N GLN A 110 6.01 13.61 0.92
CA GLN A 110 7.23 13.44 1.69
C GLN A 110 8.06 12.22 1.24
N ASP A 111 7.40 11.25 0.59
CA ASP A 111 8.00 9.98 0.15
C ASP A 111 8.23 9.96 -1.37
N ARG A 112 8.60 11.11 -1.95
CA ARG A 112 8.75 11.28 -3.42
C ARG A 112 9.71 10.26 -4.04
N GLU A 113 10.83 9.96 -3.36
CA GLU A 113 11.78 8.96 -3.84
C GLU A 113 11.18 7.54 -3.80
N ALA A 114 10.41 7.21 -2.79
CA ALA A 114 9.70 5.93 -2.75
C ALA A 114 8.71 5.79 -3.91
N VAL A 115 7.96 6.86 -4.22
CA VAL A 115 7.07 6.91 -5.39
C VAL A 115 7.87 6.71 -6.68
N ARG A 116 8.95 7.46 -6.87
CA ARG A 116 9.79 7.38 -8.07
C ARG A 116 10.39 6.00 -8.24
N ARG A 117 10.91 5.40 -7.16
CA ARG A 117 11.44 4.03 -7.17
C ARG A 117 10.35 3.00 -7.48
N GLY A 118 9.14 3.21 -7.00
CA GLY A 118 7.98 2.38 -7.33
C GLY A 118 7.63 2.45 -8.82
N VAL A 119 7.58 3.64 -9.40
CA VAL A 119 7.35 3.82 -10.84
C VAL A 119 8.42 3.09 -11.65
N SER A 120 9.69 3.18 -11.26
CA SER A 120 10.79 2.47 -11.93
C SER A 120 10.65 0.95 -11.81
N LEU A 121 10.24 0.43 -10.66
CA LEU A 121 10.02 -0.99 -10.43
C LEU A 121 8.89 -1.52 -11.33
N PHE A 122 7.75 -0.83 -11.36
CA PHE A 122 6.58 -1.24 -12.13
C PHE A 122 6.69 -0.95 -13.63
N ALA A 123 7.66 -0.14 -14.05
CA ALA A 123 8.01 0.04 -15.47
C ALA A 123 8.76 -1.16 -16.05
N LEU A 124 9.33 -2.04 -15.22
CA LEU A 124 9.95 -3.28 -15.68
C LEU A 124 8.89 -4.21 -16.29
N PRO A 125 9.15 -4.83 -17.46
CA PRO A 125 8.18 -5.71 -18.12
C PRO A 125 7.63 -6.82 -17.23
N ILE A 126 8.47 -7.37 -16.35
CA ILE A 126 8.10 -8.44 -15.42
C ILE A 126 7.07 -7.99 -14.37
N HIS A 127 6.97 -6.68 -14.07
CA HIS A 127 6.08 -6.10 -13.08
C HIS A 127 5.02 -5.15 -13.67
N ALA A 128 5.01 -4.98 -14.98
CA ALA A 128 4.12 -4.04 -15.65
C ALA A 128 2.62 -4.34 -15.42
N ALA A 129 2.26 -5.62 -15.34
CA ALA A 129 0.89 -6.03 -15.07
C ALA A 129 0.42 -5.64 -13.65
N GLU A 130 1.28 -5.80 -12.64
CA GLU A 130 1.02 -5.37 -11.26
C GLU A 130 0.86 -3.86 -11.18
N GLY A 131 1.76 -3.11 -11.82
CA GLY A 131 1.71 -1.66 -11.88
C GLY A 131 0.42 -1.15 -12.55
N ALA A 132 0.05 -1.73 -13.68
CA ALA A 132 -1.20 -1.38 -14.37
C ALA A 132 -2.44 -1.65 -13.50
N ARG A 133 -2.49 -2.80 -12.82
CA ARG A 133 -3.58 -3.12 -11.90
C ARG A 133 -3.66 -2.16 -10.71
N ALA A 134 -2.50 -1.77 -10.16
CA ALA A 134 -2.44 -0.82 -9.05
C ALA A 134 -3.02 0.54 -9.46
N VAL A 135 -2.61 1.09 -10.60
CA VAL A 135 -3.14 2.36 -11.14
C VAL A 135 -4.63 2.25 -11.44
N TRP A 136 -5.07 1.13 -12.02
CA TRP A 136 -6.48 0.91 -12.31
C TRP A 136 -7.33 0.88 -11.03
N ARG A 137 -6.85 0.21 -9.97
CA ARG A 137 -7.53 0.18 -8.67
C ARG A 137 -7.66 1.57 -8.07
N THR A 138 -6.62 2.40 -8.14
CA THR A 138 -6.68 3.80 -7.68
C THR A 138 -7.75 4.58 -8.42
N ALA A 139 -7.81 4.46 -9.76
CA ALA A 139 -8.81 5.13 -10.57
C ALA A 139 -10.24 4.66 -10.23
N ASP A 140 -10.44 3.34 -10.09
CA ASP A 140 -11.72 2.74 -9.71
C ASP A 140 -12.15 3.18 -8.31
N MET A 141 -11.23 3.22 -7.37
CA MET A 141 -11.47 3.65 -6.00
C MET A 141 -11.88 5.13 -5.92
N ILE A 142 -11.22 6.00 -6.70
CA ILE A 142 -11.63 7.41 -6.83
C ILE A 142 -13.06 7.47 -7.38
N TRP A 143 -13.31 6.76 -8.47
CA TRP A 143 -14.62 6.80 -9.13
C TRP A 143 -15.76 6.27 -8.28
N THR A 144 -15.54 5.22 -7.51
CA THR A 144 -16.55 4.61 -6.65
C THR A 144 -16.77 5.37 -5.33
N THR A 145 -15.80 6.20 -4.91
CA THR A 145 -15.89 6.98 -3.68
C THR A 145 -16.56 8.35 -3.90
N LEU A 146 -16.54 8.88 -5.11
CA LEU A 146 -17.07 10.22 -5.45
C LEU A 146 -18.53 10.21 -5.88
#